data_966b6e4af12bc4f6cab951d3bf7dd3b9
#
_entry.id   966b6e4af12bc4f6cab951d3bf7dd3b9
#
_cell.length_a   1.000
_cell.length_b   1.000
_cell.length_c   1.000
_cell.angle_alpha   90.00
_cell.angle_beta   90.00
_cell.angle_gamma   90.00
#
_symmetry.space_group_name_H-M   'P 1'
#
loop_
_entity.id
_entity.type
_entity.pdbx_description
1 polymer ?
#
loop_
_entity_poly.entity_id
_entity_poly.type
_entity_poly.pdbx_seq_one_letter_code
_entity_poly.pdbx_strand_id
1 'polypeptide(L)'
;SERIVGMDKIKRKHVKIAVEDKHIAELERCAYEVTVAKNLISYFVSLCKEQDAGEMLDGYIEAYRADLTKAETHRQMLMNKMVDQYFPDELGWEKQDTQFYFDFDRKEIVFSHAATSQTA
;
A
#
# COMPACT_ATOMS: atom_id res chain seq x y z
N SER A 1 -9.30 -30.99 -16.08
CA SER A 1 -9.70 -30.08 -17.05
C SER A 1 -11.04 -29.45 -16.77
N GLU A 2 -12.08 -30.22 -16.50
CA GLU A 2 -13.36 -29.60 -16.17
C GLU A 2 -13.25 -28.75 -14.92
N ARG A 3 -12.56 -29.27 -13.98
CA ARG A 3 -12.32 -28.59 -12.74
C ARG A 3 -11.51 -27.35 -12.95
N ILE A 4 -10.56 -27.40 -13.88
CA ILE A 4 -9.76 -26.24 -14.23
C ILE A 4 -10.64 -25.18 -14.87
N VAL A 5 -11.59 -25.62 -15.68
CA VAL A 5 -12.53 -24.70 -16.30
C VAL A 5 -13.32 -23.95 -15.23
N GLY A 6 -13.71 -24.64 -14.16
CA GLY A 6 -14.39 -23.98 -13.08
C GLY A 6 -13.53 -22.90 -12.44
N MET A 7 -12.26 -23.16 -12.28
CA MET A 7 -11.36 -22.16 -11.73
C MET A 7 -11.11 -21.02 -12.70
N ASP A 8 -11.10 -21.32 -13.98
CA ASP A 8 -10.90 -20.30 -15.00
C ASP A 8 -12.01 -19.28 -15.03
N LYS A 9 -13.17 -19.61 -14.48
CA LYS A 9 -14.26 -18.65 -14.43
C LYS A 9 -13.95 -17.45 -13.57
N ILE A 10 -12.94 -17.56 -12.72
CA ILE A 10 -12.56 -16.46 -11.83
C ILE A 10 -11.21 -15.92 -12.26
N LYS A 11 -11.03 -15.76 -13.54
CA LYS A 11 -9.81 -15.15 -14.05
C LYS A 11 -9.84 -13.67 -13.77
N ARG A 12 -8.70 -13.13 -13.43
CA ARG A 12 -8.54 -11.71 -13.25
C ARG A 12 -7.91 -11.12 -14.51
N LYS A 13 -8.46 -10.00 -14.91
CA LYS A 13 -7.85 -9.21 -15.96
C LYS A 13 -6.92 -8.20 -15.31
N HIS A 14 -5.78 -8.00 -15.91
CA HIS A 14 -4.77 -7.09 -15.38
C HIS A 14 -4.47 -5.99 -16.39
N VAL A 15 -4.31 -4.78 -15.87
CA VAL A 15 -3.92 -3.63 -16.67
C VAL A 15 -2.78 -2.93 -15.97
N LYS A 16 -1.72 -2.64 -16.70
CA LYS A 16 -0.55 -1.96 -16.17
C LYS A 16 -0.57 -0.52 -16.66
N ILE A 17 -0.57 0.40 -15.71
CA ILE A 17 -0.61 1.83 -16.03
C ILE A 17 0.70 2.44 -15.59
N ALA A 18 1.38 3.10 -16.51
CA ALA A 18 2.63 3.79 -16.21
C ALA A 18 2.37 4.97 -15.28
N VAL A 19 3.23 5.11 -14.28
CA VAL A 19 3.13 6.18 -13.29
C VAL A 19 4.29 7.14 -13.47
N GLU A 20 4.02 8.43 -13.36
CA GLU A 20 5.07 9.44 -13.45
C GLU A 20 6.12 9.24 -12.36
N ASP A 21 7.39 9.48 -12.72
CA ASP A 21 8.50 9.31 -11.78
C ASP A 21 8.30 10.08 -10.48
N LYS A 22 7.78 11.27 -10.55
CA LYS A 22 7.56 12.09 -9.35
C LYS A 22 6.60 11.45 -8.37
N HIS A 23 5.58 10.77 -8.87
CA HIS A 23 4.60 10.11 -8.01
C HIS A 23 5.21 8.87 -7.36
N ILE A 24 6.00 8.11 -8.10
CA ILE A 24 6.70 6.96 -7.56
C ILE A 24 7.68 7.40 -6.47
N ALA A 25 8.42 8.49 -6.74
CA ALA A 25 9.37 9.00 -5.76
C ALA A 25 8.67 9.44 -4.46
N GLU A 26 7.52 10.08 -4.58
CA GLU A 26 6.75 10.49 -3.40
C GLU A 26 6.30 9.27 -2.58
N LEU A 27 5.80 8.23 -3.26
CA LEU A 27 5.37 7.02 -2.57
C LEU A 27 6.54 6.33 -1.88
N GLU A 28 7.67 6.24 -2.56
CA GLU A 28 8.86 5.63 -1.97
C GLU A 28 9.31 6.38 -0.74
N ARG A 29 9.28 7.71 -0.79
CA ARG A 29 9.63 8.52 0.36
C ARG A 29 8.68 8.30 1.52
N CYS A 30 7.38 8.24 1.26
CA CYS A 30 6.39 7.97 2.30
C CYS A 30 6.60 6.59 2.91
N ALA A 31 6.88 5.58 2.09
CA ALA A 31 7.15 4.24 2.57
C ALA A 31 8.40 4.21 3.45
N TYR A 32 9.42 4.97 3.05
CA TYR A 32 10.65 5.07 3.83
C TYR A 32 10.38 5.72 5.19
N GLU A 33 9.60 6.79 5.23
CA GLU A 33 9.25 7.46 6.49
C GLU A 33 8.51 6.52 7.44
N VAL A 34 7.60 5.71 6.91
CA VAL A 34 6.91 4.70 7.73
C VAL A 34 7.91 3.69 8.30
N THR A 35 8.82 3.22 7.46
CA THR A 35 9.82 2.24 7.89
C THR A 35 10.73 2.82 8.98
N VAL A 36 11.17 4.05 8.80
CA VAL A 36 12.04 4.73 9.79
C VAL A 36 11.30 4.86 11.12
N ALA A 37 10.04 5.29 11.09
CA ALA A 37 9.27 5.45 12.32
C ALA A 37 9.10 4.10 13.04
N LYS A 38 8.81 3.04 12.30
CA LYS A 38 8.67 1.71 12.89
C LYS A 38 9.98 1.23 13.52
N ASN A 39 11.10 1.47 12.84
CA ASN A 39 12.41 1.06 13.34
C ASN A 39 12.77 1.81 14.62
N LEU A 40 12.48 3.11 14.67
CA LEU A 40 12.75 3.91 15.86
C LEU A 40 11.91 3.43 17.04
N ILE A 41 10.63 3.14 16.81
CA ILE A 41 9.78 2.62 17.89
C ILE A 41 10.34 1.31 18.41
N SER A 42 10.71 0.39 17.52
CA SER A 42 11.26 -0.91 17.92
C SER A 42 12.54 -0.73 18.73
N TYR A 43 13.40 0.20 18.31
CA TYR A 43 14.65 0.46 19.00
C TYR A 43 14.39 0.96 20.43
N PHE A 44 13.51 1.95 20.59
CA PHE A 44 13.22 2.50 21.91
C PHE A 44 12.49 1.51 22.81
N VAL A 45 11.62 0.69 22.24
CA VAL A 45 10.96 -0.37 23.01
C VAL A 45 12.01 -1.35 23.54
N SER A 46 12.99 -1.71 22.72
CA SER A 46 14.08 -2.60 23.14
C SER A 46 14.91 -1.97 24.25
N LEU A 47 15.22 -0.67 24.12
CA LEU A 47 15.96 0.04 25.15
C LEU A 47 15.21 0.05 26.48
N CYS A 48 13.91 0.24 26.46
CA CYS A 48 13.10 0.22 27.69
C CYS A 48 13.23 -1.12 28.40
N LYS A 49 13.20 -2.20 27.62
CA LYS A 49 13.30 -3.54 28.20
C LYS A 49 14.69 -3.84 28.79
N GLU A 50 15.72 -3.38 28.09
CA GLU A 50 17.10 -3.69 28.49
C GLU A 50 17.58 -2.86 29.68
N GLN A 51 17.16 -1.60 29.75
CA GLN A 51 17.73 -0.67 30.70
C GLN A 51 16.77 -0.24 31.78
N ASP A 52 15.57 -0.80 31.81
CA ASP A 52 14.56 -0.46 32.78
C ASP A 52 14.32 1.06 32.86
N ALA A 53 14.33 1.68 31.70
CA ALA A 53 14.20 3.14 31.59
C ALA A 53 12.85 3.55 30.99
N GLY A 54 11.82 2.75 31.25
CA GLY A 54 10.52 2.90 30.61
C GLY A 54 9.95 4.30 30.68
N GLU A 55 9.89 4.88 31.88
CA GLU A 55 9.29 6.21 32.02
C GLU A 55 10.04 7.28 31.24
N MET A 56 11.36 7.19 31.21
CA MET A 56 12.17 8.17 30.52
C MET A 56 11.96 8.12 29.02
N LEU A 57 11.73 6.92 28.48
CA LEU A 57 11.61 6.73 27.02
C LEU A 57 10.18 6.72 26.53
N ASP A 58 9.20 6.62 27.40
CA ASP A 58 7.80 6.59 27.00
C ASP A 58 7.39 7.80 26.18
N GLY A 59 7.88 8.98 26.53
CA GLY A 59 7.58 10.19 25.78
C GLY A 59 8.08 10.11 24.34
N TYR A 60 9.27 9.54 24.15
CA TYR A 60 9.83 9.36 22.81
C TYR A 60 9.02 8.35 22.02
N ILE A 61 8.66 7.24 22.64
CA ILE A 61 7.86 6.22 21.98
C ILE A 61 6.51 6.79 21.55
N GLU A 62 5.86 7.56 22.41
CA GLU A 62 4.59 8.20 22.07
C GLU A 62 4.74 9.16 20.89
N ALA A 63 5.82 9.96 20.89
CA ALA A 63 6.08 10.88 19.79
C ALA A 63 6.27 10.14 18.49
N TYR A 64 7.04 9.05 18.49
CA TYR A 64 7.27 8.28 17.27
C TYR A 64 6.05 7.52 16.83
N ARG A 65 5.19 7.09 17.76
CA ARG A 65 3.91 6.48 17.38
C ARG A 65 3.00 7.49 16.70
N ALA A 66 2.99 8.72 17.18
CA ALA A 66 2.23 9.79 16.53
C ALA A 66 2.76 10.06 15.13
N ASP A 67 4.10 10.10 14.98
CA ASP A 67 4.73 10.28 13.68
C ASP A 67 4.41 9.12 12.74
N LEU A 68 4.41 7.90 13.25
CA LEU A 68 4.06 6.73 12.45
C LEU A 68 2.63 6.83 11.93
N THR A 69 1.68 7.16 12.80
CA THR A 69 0.29 7.31 12.39
C THR A 69 0.16 8.37 11.31
N LYS A 70 0.85 9.49 11.48
CA LYS A 70 0.83 10.58 10.52
C LYS A 70 1.41 10.13 9.18
N ALA A 71 2.53 9.42 9.21
CA ALA A 71 3.18 8.94 8.00
C ALA A 71 2.31 7.92 7.28
N GLU A 72 1.70 7.01 8.02
CA GLU A 72 0.82 6.00 7.43
C GLU A 72 -0.43 6.64 6.82
N THR A 73 -1.00 7.63 7.49
CA THR A 73 -2.15 8.36 6.97
C THR A 73 -1.79 9.09 5.68
N HIS A 74 -0.64 9.76 5.68
CA HIS A 74 -0.17 10.48 4.50
C HIS A 74 0.04 9.51 3.33
N ARG A 75 0.68 8.38 3.59
CA ARG A 75 0.90 7.36 2.57
C ARG A 75 -0.42 6.85 2.01
N GLN A 76 -1.39 6.55 2.88
CA GLN A 76 -2.67 6.05 2.43
C GLN A 76 -3.42 7.08 1.58
N MET A 77 -3.39 8.34 1.99
CA MET A 77 -4.03 9.41 1.23
C MET A 77 -3.39 9.58 -0.15
N LEU A 78 -2.06 9.51 -0.20
CA LEU A 78 -1.35 9.62 -1.45
C LEU A 78 -1.68 8.44 -2.38
N MET A 79 -1.71 7.23 -1.84
CA MET A 79 -2.07 6.05 -2.61
C MET A 79 -3.49 6.16 -3.16
N ASN A 80 -4.42 6.61 -2.35
CA ASN A 80 -5.80 6.78 -2.78
C ASN A 80 -5.90 7.81 -3.91
N LYS A 81 -5.18 8.90 -3.77
CA LYS A 81 -5.16 9.94 -4.80
C LYS A 81 -4.60 9.41 -6.10
N MET A 82 -3.54 8.63 -6.04
CA MET A 82 -2.93 8.08 -7.23
C MET A 82 -3.81 7.02 -7.88
N VAL A 83 -4.46 6.19 -7.07
CA VAL A 83 -5.40 5.22 -7.61
C VAL A 83 -6.50 5.93 -8.39
N ASP A 84 -7.05 7.01 -7.84
CA ASP A 84 -8.09 7.76 -8.53
C ASP A 84 -7.57 8.40 -9.82
N GLN A 85 -6.36 8.92 -9.77
CA GLN A 85 -5.77 9.59 -10.93
C GLN A 85 -5.47 8.64 -12.09
N TYR A 86 -4.96 7.46 -11.75
CA TYR A 86 -4.52 6.50 -12.75
C TYR A 86 -5.54 5.40 -13.05
N PHE A 87 -6.68 5.44 -12.41
CA PHE A 87 -7.69 4.41 -12.61
C PHE A 87 -8.12 4.34 -14.07
N PRO A 88 -8.20 3.14 -14.66
CA PRO A 88 -8.55 3.01 -16.08
C PRO A 88 -10.07 3.12 -16.30
N ASP A 89 -10.59 4.31 -16.23
CA ASP A 89 -12.04 4.56 -16.34
C ASP A 89 -12.64 4.04 -17.63
N GLU A 90 -11.84 4.03 -18.70
CA GLU A 90 -12.33 3.59 -20.01
C GLU A 90 -12.69 2.12 -20.05
N LEU A 91 -12.25 1.34 -19.08
CA LEU A 91 -12.56 -0.09 -19.05
C LEU A 91 -13.91 -0.41 -18.40
N GLY A 92 -14.53 0.57 -17.78
CA GLY A 92 -15.81 0.36 -17.13
C GLY A 92 -15.76 -0.52 -15.89
N TRP A 93 -14.57 -0.70 -15.30
CA TRP A 93 -14.43 -1.48 -14.08
C TRP A 93 -14.97 -0.72 -12.87
N GLU A 94 -15.58 -1.46 -11.94
CA GLU A 94 -16.01 -0.89 -10.68
C GLU A 94 -14.84 -0.81 -9.72
N LYS A 95 -14.66 0.33 -9.06
CA LYS A 95 -13.52 0.50 -8.15
C LYS A 95 -13.56 -0.50 -7.00
N GLN A 96 -14.72 -0.77 -6.47
CA GLN A 96 -14.83 -1.69 -5.33
C GLN A 96 -14.49 -3.12 -5.70
N ASP A 97 -14.55 -3.47 -6.98
CA ASP A 97 -14.22 -4.81 -7.45
C ASP A 97 -12.82 -4.87 -8.07
N THR A 98 -12.06 -3.80 -7.97
CA THR A 98 -10.74 -3.69 -8.56
C THR A 98 -9.70 -3.67 -7.46
N GLN A 99 -8.68 -4.51 -7.61
CA GLN A 99 -7.53 -4.52 -6.74
C GLN A 99 -6.37 -3.85 -7.45
N PHE A 100 -5.40 -3.39 -6.69
CA PHE A 100 -4.24 -2.75 -7.28
C PHE A 100 -3.01 -3.01 -6.45
N TYR A 101 -1.85 -2.89 -7.09
CA TYR A 101 -0.58 -2.80 -6.40
C TYR A 101 0.37 -1.94 -7.21
N PHE A 102 1.38 -1.40 -6.52
CA PHE A 102 2.39 -0.57 -7.17
C PHE A 102 3.62 -1.41 -7.45
N ASP A 103 4.07 -1.37 -8.69
CA ASP A 103 5.33 -2.00 -9.09
C ASP A 103 6.38 -0.88 -9.17
N PHE A 104 7.15 -0.74 -8.12
CA PHE A 104 8.13 0.35 -8.05
C PHE A 104 9.27 0.19 -9.04
N ASP A 105 9.65 -1.05 -9.32
CA ASP A 105 10.73 -1.30 -10.27
C ASP A 105 10.35 -0.89 -11.67
N ARG A 106 9.12 -1.16 -12.05
CA ARG A 106 8.63 -0.82 -13.39
C ARG A 106 7.91 0.51 -13.45
N LYS A 107 7.71 1.13 -12.28
CA LYS A 107 7.01 2.41 -12.16
C LYS A 107 5.62 2.33 -12.75
N GLU A 108 4.88 1.35 -12.30
CA GLU A 108 3.52 1.08 -12.78
C GLU A 108 2.58 0.83 -11.61
N ILE A 109 1.30 1.10 -11.85
CA ILE A 109 0.24 0.58 -11.01
C ILE A 109 -0.39 -0.56 -11.79
N VAL A 110 -0.54 -1.70 -11.16
CA VAL A 110 -1.20 -2.83 -11.79
C VAL A 110 -2.59 -2.94 -11.19
N PHE A 111 -3.60 -2.74 -12.01
CA PHE A 111 -5.00 -2.90 -11.62
C PHE A 111 -5.47 -4.28 -12.04
N SER A 112 -6.21 -4.95 -11.19
CA SER A 112 -6.77 -6.25 -11.55
C SER A 112 -8.24 -6.30 -11.15
N HIS A 113 -9.03 -6.81 -12.05
CA HIS A 113 -10.47 -6.91 -11.88
C HIS A 113 -10.88 -8.35 -12.11
N ALA A 114 -11.72 -8.86 -11.24
CA ALA A 114 -12.21 -10.22 -11.40
C ALA A 114 -13.11 -10.27 -12.62
N ALA A 115 -12.73 -11.10 -13.59
CA ALA A 115 -13.58 -11.32 -14.74
C ALA A 115 -14.72 -12.21 -14.27
N THR A 116 -15.90 -11.66 -14.27
CA THR A 116 -17.04 -12.40 -13.82
C THR A 116 -17.69 -13.06 -15.00
N SER A 117 -17.78 -14.35 -14.95
CA SER A 117 -18.38 -15.11 -16.04
C SER A 117 -19.86 -15.24 -15.92
N GLN A 118 -20.38 -14.81 -14.82
CA GLN A 118 -21.81 -14.95 -14.61
C GLN A 118 -22.63 -14.05 -15.50
N THR A 119 -22.01 -13.17 -16.16
CA THR A 119 -22.69 -12.37 -17.14
C THR A 119 -23.27 -13.21 -18.24
N ALA A 120 -22.82 -14.40 -18.32
CA ALA A 120 -23.36 -15.31 -19.32
C ALA A 120 -24.84 -15.54 -19.11
#